data_22941288e7987b1026087eb9d70b91ea
#
_entry.id   22941288e7987b1026087eb9d70b91ea
#
_cell.length_a   1.000
_cell.length_b   1.000
_cell.length_c   1.000
_cell.angle_alpha   90.00
_cell.angle_beta   90.00
_cell.angle_gamma   90.00
#
_symmetry.space_group_name_H-M   'P 1'
#
loop_
_entity.id
_entity.type
_entity.pdbx_description
1 polymer ?
#
loop_
_entity_poly.entity_id
_entity_poly.type
_entity_poly.pdbx_seq_one_letter_code
_entity_poly.pdbx_strand_id
1 'polypeptide(L)'
;MGDEFLDANLCGLLEQAGVVKAILLSRSYNMYRDTKTLQQILRRWCPSTHTFFFSWGGFTITLEDAENHWMLPMLGDMDPSMIKMSDEEIRVEQALKDRSNIRIGAWPLYFAKGTDNSIRRAAFIAF
;
A
#
# COMPACT_ATOMS: atom_id res chain seq x y z
N MET A 1 -4.50 -12.40 -8.42
CA MET A 1 -3.77 -11.12 -8.33
C MET A 1 -2.49 -11.06 -9.15
N GLY A 2 -1.75 -12.18 -9.34
CA GLY A 2 -0.56 -12.18 -10.21
C GLY A 2 -0.82 -11.80 -11.66
N ASP A 3 -1.97 -12.19 -12.17
CA ASP A 3 -2.35 -11.98 -13.57
C ASP A 3 -2.64 -10.51 -13.93
N GLU A 4 -3.03 -9.69 -12.94
CA GLU A 4 -3.26 -8.25 -13.12
C GLU A 4 -1.96 -7.50 -13.49
N PHE A 5 -0.83 -7.96 -12.96
CA PHE A 5 0.47 -7.37 -13.27
C PHE A 5 0.94 -7.67 -14.70
N LEU A 6 0.36 -8.67 -15.34
CA LEU A 6 0.66 -9.04 -16.73
C LEU A 6 -0.13 -8.21 -17.76
N ASP A 7 -1.10 -7.39 -17.30
CA ASP A 7 -1.82 -6.46 -18.18
C ASP A 7 -0.88 -5.32 -18.59
N ALA A 8 -0.53 -5.25 -19.87
CA ALA A 8 0.42 -4.28 -20.40
C ALA A 8 0.00 -2.82 -20.16
N ASN A 9 -1.31 -2.52 -20.16
CA ASN A 9 -1.82 -1.18 -19.89
C ASN A 9 -1.63 -0.79 -18.43
N LEU A 10 -1.89 -1.70 -17.51
CA LEU A 10 -1.68 -1.46 -16.07
C LEU A 10 -0.19 -1.34 -15.76
N CYS A 11 0.64 -2.20 -16.36
CA CYS A 11 2.09 -2.14 -16.17
C CYS A 11 2.66 -0.79 -16.59
N GLY A 12 2.24 -0.25 -17.74
CA GLY A 12 2.65 1.09 -18.20
C GLY A 12 2.26 2.21 -17.22
N LEU A 13 1.05 2.15 -16.65
CA LEU A 13 0.61 3.12 -15.64
C LEU A 13 1.43 3.01 -14.34
N LEU A 14 1.74 1.80 -13.90
CA LEU A 14 2.56 1.56 -12.70
C LEU A 14 4.01 2.00 -12.91
N GLU A 15 4.55 1.85 -14.11
CA GLU A 15 5.88 2.38 -14.48
C GLU A 15 5.89 3.90 -14.43
N GLN A 16 4.88 4.55 -15.00
CA GLN A 16 4.72 6.00 -14.97
C GLN A 16 4.58 6.52 -13.53
N ALA A 17 3.87 5.79 -12.67
CA ALA A 17 3.75 6.10 -11.25
C ALA A 17 5.03 5.80 -10.44
N GLY A 18 6.04 5.15 -11.03
CA GLY A 18 7.30 4.80 -10.36
C GLY A 18 7.21 3.70 -9.30
N VAL A 19 6.09 2.96 -9.23
CA VAL A 19 5.83 1.96 -8.16
C VAL A 19 6.14 0.51 -8.54
N VAL A 20 6.50 0.24 -9.79
CA VAL A 20 6.79 -1.12 -10.28
C VAL A 20 7.89 -1.81 -9.46
N LYS A 21 8.97 -1.08 -9.16
CA LYS A 21 10.08 -1.61 -8.37
C LYS A 21 9.64 -1.99 -6.96
N ALA A 22 8.82 -1.17 -6.31
CA ALA A 22 8.27 -1.45 -4.98
C ALA A 22 7.41 -2.72 -4.98
N ILE A 23 6.55 -2.89 -6.00
CA ILE A 23 5.72 -4.08 -6.16
C ILE A 23 6.57 -5.34 -6.36
N LEU A 24 7.57 -5.29 -7.24
CA LEU A 24 8.48 -6.42 -7.48
C LEU A 24 9.27 -6.78 -6.22
N LEU A 25 9.76 -5.76 -5.50
CA LEU A 25 10.47 -5.92 -4.25
C LEU A 25 9.59 -6.60 -3.20
N SER A 26 8.37 -6.11 -2.98
CA SER A 26 7.43 -6.68 -2.01
C SER A 26 7.11 -8.16 -2.29
N ARG A 27 7.07 -8.56 -3.56
CA ARG A 27 6.85 -9.96 -3.98
C ARG A 27 8.07 -10.84 -3.79
N SER A 28 9.28 -10.28 -3.84
CA SER A 28 10.54 -11.01 -3.66
C SER A 28 10.87 -11.28 -2.20
N TYR A 29 10.31 -10.49 -1.28
CA TYR A 29 10.55 -10.67 0.16
C TYR A 29 9.84 -11.91 0.70
N ASN A 30 10.63 -12.90 1.09
CA ASN A 30 10.18 -14.01 1.92
C ASN A 30 10.43 -13.66 3.39
N MET A 31 9.57 -12.78 3.94
CA MET A 31 9.75 -12.30 5.31
C MET A 31 9.22 -13.30 6.32
N TYR A 32 10.08 -13.70 7.26
CA TYR A 32 9.67 -14.45 8.44
C TYR A 32 8.79 -13.57 9.34
N ARG A 33 7.59 -14.06 9.64
CA ARG A 33 6.65 -13.34 10.49
C ARG A 33 6.99 -13.54 11.97
N ASP A 34 7.82 -12.69 12.54
CA ASP A 34 8.06 -12.65 13.98
C ASP A 34 7.03 -11.81 14.71
N THR A 35 5.91 -12.45 15.05
CA THR A 35 4.81 -11.80 15.77
C THR A 35 5.19 -11.31 17.16
N LYS A 36 6.13 -11.99 17.85
CA LYS A 36 6.54 -11.63 19.21
C LYS A 36 7.34 -10.32 19.21
N THR A 37 8.34 -10.25 18.35
CA THR A 37 9.15 -9.02 18.20
C THR A 37 8.30 -7.85 17.72
N LEU A 38 7.41 -8.07 16.74
CA LEU A 38 6.50 -7.04 16.26
C LEU A 38 5.60 -6.50 17.37
N GLN A 39 5.02 -7.35 18.20
CA GLN A 39 4.20 -6.93 19.35
C GLN A 39 4.99 -6.10 20.37
N GLN A 40 6.26 -6.44 20.60
CA GLN A 40 7.13 -5.67 21.50
C GLN A 40 7.44 -4.28 20.93
N ILE A 41 7.66 -4.17 19.63
CA ILE A 41 7.87 -2.89 18.95
C ILE A 41 6.60 -2.04 19.01
N LEU A 42 5.45 -2.61 18.66
CA LEU A 42 4.16 -1.89 18.66
C LEU A 42 3.77 -1.33 20.05
N ARG A 43 4.14 -2.02 21.13
CA ARG A 43 3.91 -1.51 22.50
C ARG A 43 4.70 -0.24 22.82
N ARG A 44 5.72 0.09 22.05
CA ARG A 44 6.58 1.27 22.22
C ARG A 44 6.13 2.46 21.36
N TRP A 45 5.06 2.29 20.60
CA TRP A 45 4.50 3.35 19.77
C TRP A 45 3.88 4.46 20.61
N CYS A 46 4.27 5.69 20.34
CA CYS A 46 3.68 6.89 20.91
C CYS A 46 2.84 7.62 19.86
N PRO A 47 1.50 7.63 19.99
CA PRO A 47 0.63 8.25 18.99
C PRO A 47 0.80 9.78 18.90
N SER A 48 1.23 10.44 19.98
CA SER A 48 1.37 11.90 19.98
C SER A 48 2.60 12.40 19.23
N THR A 49 3.67 11.59 19.17
CA THR A 49 4.92 11.94 18.48
C THR A 49 5.14 11.14 17.21
N HIS A 50 4.27 10.16 16.91
CA HIS A 50 4.41 9.21 15.81
C HIS A 50 5.79 8.52 15.77
N THR A 51 6.26 8.10 16.96
CA THR A 51 7.60 7.55 17.16
C THR A 51 7.54 6.32 18.05
N PHE A 52 8.42 5.37 17.83
CA PHE A 52 8.67 4.27 18.76
C PHE A 52 9.75 4.68 19.75
N PHE A 53 9.50 4.52 21.06
CA PHE A 53 10.46 4.84 22.11
C PHE A 53 11.17 3.61 22.64
N PHE A 54 12.50 3.65 22.59
CA PHE A 54 13.40 2.64 23.14
C PHE A 54 14.30 3.29 24.21
N SER A 55 14.97 2.47 25.00
CA SER A 55 15.91 2.95 26.03
C SER A 55 17.08 3.78 25.49
N TRP A 56 17.41 3.59 24.24
CA TRP A 56 18.49 4.27 23.51
C TRP A 56 18.00 5.48 22.67
N GLY A 57 16.69 5.73 22.61
CA GLY A 57 16.13 6.88 21.89
C GLY A 57 14.83 6.58 21.14
N GLY A 58 14.34 7.62 20.45
CA GLY A 58 13.19 7.53 19.57
C GLY A 58 13.57 7.00 18.19
N PHE A 59 12.69 6.19 17.60
CA PHE A 59 12.83 5.65 16.27
C PHE A 59 11.51 5.82 15.51
N THR A 60 11.59 6.22 14.25
CA THR A 60 10.44 6.25 13.34
C THR A 60 10.88 5.87 11.92
N ILE A 61 9.94 5.41 11.12
CA ILE A 61 10.17 5.20 9.69
C ILE A 61 10.05 6.56 9.01
N THR A 62 11.04 6.92 8.23
CA THR A 62 11.11 8.18 7.49
C THR A 62 10.70 7.99 6.03
N LEU A 63 10.46 9.09 5.32
CA LEU A 63 10.25 9.04 3.86
C LEU A 63 11.51 8.55 3.13
N GLU A 64 12.69 8.90 3.64
CA GLU A 64 13.97 8.40 3.11
C GLU A 64 14.08 6.87 3.23
N ASP A 65 13.60 6.28 4.33
CA ASP A 65 13.53 4.83 4.47
C ASP A 65 12.56 4.22 3.44
N ALA A 66 11.44 4.88 3.17
CA ALA A 66 10.48 4.43 2.18
C ALA A 66 11.08 4.44 0.76
N GLU A 67 11.84 5.47 0.41
CA GLU A 67 12.54 5.54 -0.87
C GLU A 67 13.64 4.50 -0.99
N ASN A 68 14.55 4.46 -0.02
CA ASN A 68 15.77 3.65 -0.11
C ASN A 68 15.51 2.16 0.07
N HIS A 69 14.54 1.77 0.92
CA HIS A 69 14.30 0.38 1.25
C HIS A 69 13.12 -0.22 0.48
N TRP A 70 12.10 0.59 0.17
CA TRP A 70 10.90 0.12 -0.53
C TRP A 70 10.79 0.62 -1.95
N MET A 71 11.70 1.48 -2.38
CA MET A 71 11.73 2.04 -3.73
C MET A 71 10.44 2.76 -4.11
N LEU A 72 9.80 3.40 -3.12
CA LEU A 72 8.62 4.22 -3.33
C LEU A 72 9.02 5.66 -3.63
N PRO A 73 8.38 6.34 -4.58
CA PRO A 73 8.64 7.75 -4.83
C PRO A 73 8.22 8.58 -3.61
N MET A 74 9.10 9.45 -3.11
CA MET A 74 8.83 10.32 -1.97
C MET A 74 7.91 11.49 -2.31
N LEU A 75 8.00 12.00 -3.52
CA LEU A 75 7.26 13.17 -3.98
C LEU A 75 6.42 12.78 -5.18
N GLY A 76 5.14 13.12 -5.10
CA GLY A 76 4.26 13.09 -6.26
C GLY A 76 4.27 14.42 -6.99
N ASP A 77 3.90 14.41 -8.26
CA ASP A 77 3.88 15.61 -9.10
C ASP A 77 2.70 16.55 -8.79
N MET A 78 1.73 16.07 -8.01
CA MET A 78 0.49 16.81 -7.73
C MET A 78 0.13 16.79 -6.25
N ASP A 79 -0.44 17.89 -5.78
CA ASP A 79 -1.06 17.97 -4.46
C ASP A 79 -2.35 17.10 -4.45
N PRO A 80 -2.43 16.04 -3.60
CA PRO A 80 -3.60 15.18 -3.55
C PRO A 80 -4.91 15.91 -3.27
N SER A 81 -4.87 17.06 -2.57
CA SER A 81 -6.06 17.87 -2.26
C SER A 81 -6.66 18.56 -3.49
N MET A 82 -5.86 18.72 -4.54
CA MET A 82 -6.28 19.36 -5.79
C MET A 82 -6.79 18.40 -6.86
N ILE A 83 -6.68 17.09 -6.60
CA ILE A 83 -7.14 16.06 -7.53
C ILE A 83 -8.67 16.03 -7.52
N LYS A 84 -9.27 16.32 -8.66
CA LYS A 84 -10.71 16.14 -8.86
C LYS A 84 -10.96 14.72 -9.34
N MET A 85 -11.61 13.95 -8.50
CA MET A 85 -12.01 12.59 -8.84
C MET A 85 -13.20 12.60 -9.79
N SER A 86 -13.15 11.74 -10.79
CA SER A 86 -14.29 11.45 -11.68
C SER A 86 -15.36 10.65 -10.93
N ASP A 87 -16.57 10.61 -11.47
CA ASP A 87 -17.67 9.83 -10.88
C ASP A 87 -17.34 8.33 -10.79
N GLU A 88 -16.57 7.81 -11.75
CA GLU A 88 -16.10 6.42 -11.71
C GLU A 88 -15.09 6.18 -10.59
N GLU A 89 -14.14 7.09 -10.38
CA GLU A 89 -13.15 7.00 -9.29
C GLU A 89 -13.82 7.10 -7.92
N ILE A 90 -14.82 7.98 -7.76
CA ILE A 90 -15.61 8.08 -6.54
C ILE A 90 -16.36 6.76 -6.27
N ARG A 91 -16.93 6.14 -7.30
CA ARG A 91 -17.58 4.83 -7.19
C ARG A 91 -16.61 3.73 -6.75
N VAL A 92 -15.40 3.72 -7.31
CA VAL A 92 -14.34 2.78 -6.93
C VAL A 92 -13.90 2.99 -5.49
N GLU A 93 -13.65 4.24 -5.11
CA GLU A 93 -13.29 4.61 -3.73
C GLU A 93 -14.35 4.14 -2.73
N GLN A 94 -15.62 4.38 -3.02
CA GLN A 94 -16.72 3.95 -2.16
C GLN A 94 -16.76 2.42 -2.03
N ALA A 95 -16.60 1.70 -3.13
CA ALA A 95 -16.56 0.24 -3.11
C ALA A 95 -15.42 -0.33 -2.25
N LEU A 96 -14.25 0.33 -2.23
CA LEU A 96 -13.12 -0.03 -1.37
C LEU A 96 -13.41 0.32 0.11
N LYS A 97 -13.98 1.50 0.38
CA LYS A 97 -14.35 1.94 1.73
C LYS A 97 -15.40 1.03 2.37
N ASP A 98 -16.42 0.63 1.64
CA ASP A 98 -17.47 -0.28 2.12
C ASP A 98 -16.90 -1.63 2.56
N ARG A 99 -15.72 -1.98 2.11
CA ARG A 99 -15.01 -3.22 2.43
C ARG A 99 -13.78 -3.03 3.31
N SER A 100 -13.54 -1.85 3.82
CA SER A 100 -12.40 -1.54 4.71
C SER A 100 -12.39 -2.39 5.99
N ASN A 101 -13.53 -2.89 6.43
CA ASN A 101 -13.67 -3.77 7.60
C ASN A 101 -13.24 -5.23 7.34
N ILE A 102 -13.01 -5.62 6.09
CA ILE A 102 -12.52 -6.96 5.77
C ILE A 102 -11.03 -7.02 6.14
N ARG A 103 -10.63 -8.12 6.79
CA ARG A 103 -9.21 -8.35 7.09
C ARG A 103 -8.38 -8.28 5.81
N ILE A 104 -7.25 -7.57 5.86
CA ILE A 104 -6.33 -7.38 4.72
C ILE A 104 -6.03 -8.71 4.00
N GLY A 105 -5.80 -9.80 4.72
CA GLY A 105 -5.55 -11.11 4.11
C GLY A 105 -6.72 -11.70 3.30
N ALA A 106 -7.94 -11.21 3.48
CA ALA A 106 -9.12 -11.64 2.72
C ALA A 106 -9.40 -10.75 1.49
N TRP A 107 -8.80 -9.57 1.41
CA TRP A 107 -8.96 -8.64 0.30
C TRP A 107 -8.67 -9.25 -1.07
N PRO A 108 -7.51 -9.93 -1.28
CA PRO A 108 -7.20 -10.53 -2.57
C PRO A 108 -8.27 -11.53 -3.04
N LEU A 109 -8.78 -12.34 -2.12
CA LEU A 109 -9.81 -13.34 -2.43
C LEU A 109 -11.16 -12.71 -2.75
N TYR A 110 -11.50 -11.60 -2.09
CA TYR A 110 -12.76 -10.90 -2.31
C TYR A 110 -12.77 -10.18 -3.67
N PHE A 111 -11.77 -9.34 -3.91
CA PHE A 111 -11.74 -8.50 -5.12
C PHE A 111 -11.32 -9.28 -6.37
N ALA A 112 -10.52 -10.35 -6.26
CA ALA A 112 -10.18 -11.19 -7.41
C ALA A 112 -11.39 -11.90 -8.07
N LYS A 113 -12.47 -12.09 -7.30
CA LYS A 113 -13.73 -12.69 -7.82
C LYS A 113 -14.66 -11.66 -8.44
N GLY A 114 -14.38 -10.37 -8.29
CA GLY A 114 -15.19 -9.28 -8.86
C GLY A 114 -15.08 -9.24 -10.38
N THR A 115 -16.18 -8.90 -11.03
CA THR A 115 -16.25 -8.73 -12.51
C THR A 115 -15.81 -7.32 -12.94
N ASP A 116 -15.80 -6.36 -12.02
CA ASP A 116 -15.41 -4.97 -12.31
C ASP A 116 -13.88 -4.83 -12.28
N ASN A 117 -13.32 -4.60 -13.44
CA ASN A 117 -11.86 -4.45 -13.61
C ASN A 117 -11.30 -3.22 -12.91
N SER A 118 -12.03 -2.10 -12.86
CA SER A 118 -11.57 -0.87 -12.22
C SER A 118 -11.43 -1.05 -10.71
N ILE A 119 -12.44 -1.65 -10.06
CA ILE A 119 -12.40 -1.95 -8.62
C ILE A 119 -11.31 -2.98 -8.31
N ARG A 120 -11.16 -4.02 -9.14
CA ARG A 120 -10.14 -5.05 -8.94
C ARG A 120 -8.73 -4.49 -9.03
N ARG A 121 -8.45 -3.61 -10.01
CA ARG A 121 -7.15 -2.93 -10.17
C ARG A 121 -6.85 -1.99 -9.01
N ALA A 122 -7.84 -1.17 -8.62
CA ALA A 122 -7.67 -0.27 -7.48
C ALA A 122 -7.39 -1.06 -6.17
N ALA A 123 -8.10 -2.16 -5.93
CA ALA A 123 -7.85 -3.03 -4.79
C ALA A 123 -6.46 -3.71 -4.85
N PHE A 124 -5.97 -4.04 -6.04
CA PHE A 124 -4.62 -4.59 -6.22
C PHE A 124 -3.53 -3.58 -5.85
N ILE A 125 -3.70 -2.31 -6.22
CA ILE A 125 -2.74 -1.24 -5.89
C ILE A 125 -2.77 -0.92 -4.40
N ALA A 126 -3.96 -0.94 -3.79
CA ALA A 126 -4.13 -0.64 -2.37
C ALA A 126 -3.67 -1.77 -1.42
N PHE A 127 -3.50 -3.00 -1.91
CA PHE A 127 -3.04 -4.17 -1.16
C PHE A 127 -1.52 -4.25 -1.06
#